data_c5971c101f7b1903b46f8f6b261b8015
#
_entry.id   c5971c101f7b1903b46f8f6b261b8015
#
_cell.length_a   1.000
_cell.length_b   1.000
_cell.length_c   1.000
_cell.angle_alpha   90.00
_cell.angle_beta   90.00
_cell.angle_gamma   90.00
#
_symmetry.space_group_name_H-M   'P 1'
#
loop_
_entity.id
_entity.type
_entity.pdbx_description
1 polymer ?
#
loop_
_entity_poly.entity_id
_entity_poly.type
_entity_poly.pdbx_seq_one_letter_code
_entity_poly.pdbx_strand_id
1 'polypeptide(L)'
;VHVTGGGGEGSFHTRTPELQLSELVKGGITTVVGLLGTDGLTRSVENLYAKVQALCEEGVSAYMLTGAYGYPSPTITGEVDRDIMFVEKVLGVKLAISDHRAPNVTESELIQLASKTRTAGMLSGKPGIVVLHMGDADAGLSPVFEALEKSMIPIKIFRPTHVNRRKGLLEEGYQLLEKGGYIDLTCGISEDFCPGGCILEAKEKGIPTEHITISSDGHGSWSNYAEDGSLLEIGVSGVDALYKELKYMVQVLGMTLEEALPYMTCQVAEGLDLLGIKGTVAEGADADLLLFDQDLTLDTYVALSLIHI
;
A
#
# COMPACT_ATOMS: atom_id res chain seq x y z
N VAL A 1 -3.37 4.04 0.15
CA VAL A 1 -4.51 4.79 0.72
C VAL A 1 -5.49 5.16 -0.38
N HIS A 2 -6.80 5.01 -0.13
CA HIS A 2 -7.87 5.38 -1.07
C HIS A 2 -8.21 6.87 -0.95
N VAL A 3 -7.32 7.75 -1.45
CA VAL A 3 -7.45 9.20 -1.27
C VAL A 3 -8.73 9.78 -1.88
N THR A 4 -9.31 9.14 -2.89
CA THR A 4 -10.62 9.47 -3.47
C THR A 4 -11.79 8.78 -2.75
N GLY A 5 -11.49 8.04 -1.67
CA GLY A 5 -12.41 7.13 -0.98
C GLY A 5 -12.57 5.79 -1.67
N GLY A 6 -12.88 4.77 -0.92
CA GLY A 6 -13.25 3.43 -1.37
C GLY A 6 -14.77 3.19 -1.23
N GLY A 7 -15.16 1.94 -0.99
CA GLY A 7 -16.55 1.54 -0.77
C GLY A 7 -17.35 1.39 -2.06
N GLY A 8 -18.65 1.23 -1.90
CA GLY A 8 -19.58 1.02 -2.99
C GLY A 8 -20.03 -0.42 -3.17
N GLU A 9 -19.38 -1.39 -2.52
CA GLU A 9 -19.74 -2.81 -2.61
C GLU A 9 -21.17 -3.12 -2.15
N GLY A 10 -21.71 -2.31 -1.23
CA GLY A 10 -23.10 -2.43 -0.75
C GLY A 10 -24.11 -1.56 -1.50
N SER A 11 -23.73 -0.87 -2.53
CA SER A 11 -24.49 0.04 -3.41
C SER A 11 -23.96 1.49 -3.31
N PHE A 12 -24.57 2.44 -4.04
CA PHE A 12 -24.13 3.84 -4.09
C PHE A 12 -24.07 4.53 -2.71
N HIS A 13 -24.84 4.11 -1.72
CA HIS A 13 -24.86 4.73 -0.39
C HIS A 13 -23.69 4.31 0.51
N THR A 14 -22.92 3.28 0.14
CA THR A 14 -21.75 2.81 0.89
C THR A 14 -20.43 3.43 0.39
N ARG A 15 -20.49 4.40 -0.52
CA ARG A 15 -19.30 5.12 -1.00
C ARG A 15 -18.72 5.97 0.13
N THR A 16 -17.39 5.83 0.38
CA THR A 16 -16.70 6.64 1.38
C THR A 16 -16.35 8.02 0.82
N PRO A 17 -16.26 9.07 1.66
CA PRO A 17 -15.82 10.39 1.23
C PRO A 17 -14.34 10.38 0.82
N GLU A 18 -13.91 11.43 0.15
CA GLU A 18 -12.49 11.68 -0.12
C GLU A 18 -11.75 11.98 1.19
N LEU A 19 -10.49 11.55 1.23
CA LEU A 19 -9.58 11.81 2.32
C LEU A 19 -9.35 13.31 2.52
N GLN A 20 -9.37 13.76 3.77
CA GLN A 20 -9.10 15.15 4.14
C GLN A 20 -7.69 15.28 4.71
N LEU A 21 -7.03 16.44 4.49
CA LEU A 21 -5.74 16.75 5.08
C LEU A 21 -5.72 16.55 6.61
N SER A 22 -6.79 16.98 7.30
CA SER A 22 -6.90 16.84 8.75
C SER A 22 -6.85 15.41 9.26
N GLU A 23 -7.20 14.43 8.44
CA GLU A 23 -7.12 13.00 8.78
C GLU A 23 -5.67 12.52 8.65
N LEU A 24 -4.93 12.97 7.62
CA LEU A 24 -3.50 12.69 7.48
C LEU A 24 -2.71 13.29 8.65
N VAL A 25 -2.97 14.54 9.00
CA VAL A 25 -2.31 15.22 10.13
C VAL A 25 -2.55 14.45 11.43
N LYS A 26 -3.80 14.13 11.74
CA LYS A 26 -4.16 13.35 12.95
C LYS A 26 -3.60 11.93 12.95
N GLY A 27 -3.46 11.33 11.77
CA GLY A 27 -2.88 10.00 11.59
C GLY A 27 -1.34 9.98 11.53
N GLY A 28 -0.68 11.15 11.56
CA GLY A 28 0.77 11.24 11.46
C GLY A 28 1.32 10.83 10.08
N ILE A 29 0.56 11.05 9.00
CA ILE A 29 0.94 10.63 7.65
C ILE A 29 1.49 11.81 6.87
N THR A 30 2.78 11.86 6.64
CA THR A 30 3.49 12.93 5.92
C THR A 30 3.66 12.66 4.42
N THR A 31 3.58 11.39 4.03
CA THR A 31 3.65 10.96 2.63
C THR A 31 2.57 9.92 2.36
N VAL A 32 1.83 10.08 1.26
CA VAL A 32 0.75 9.16 0.88
C VAL A 32 0.89 8.68 -0.55
N VAL A 33 0.59 7.40 -0.79
CA VAL A 33 0.43 6.85 -2.15
C VAL A 33 -1.05 6.54 -2.37
N GLY A 34 -1.68 7.34 -3.23
CA GLY A 34 -3.08 7.19 -3.62
C GLY A 34 -3.28 6.03 -4.60
N LEU A 35 -4.40 5.33 -4.46
CA LEU A 35 -4.76 4.24 -5.37
C LEU A 35 -6.28 4.07 -5.43
N LEU A 36 -6.76 3.43 -6.50
CA LEU A 36 -8.13 2.97 -6.62
C LEU A 36 -8.27 1.54 -6.07
N GLY A 37 -9.47 1.19 -5.66
CA GLY A 37 -9.84 -0.14 -5.17
C GLY A 37 -10.79 -0.87 -6.11
N THR A 38 -11.80 -1.52 -5.53
CA THR A 38 -12.86 -2.26 -6.24
C THR A 38 -13.60 -1.38 -7.24
N ASP A 39 -13.91 -0.12 -6.86
CA ASP A 39 -14.57 0.84 -7.75
C ASP A 39 -13.54 1.55 -8.64
N GLY A 40 -13.21 0.92 -9.76
CA GLY A 40 -12.48 1.52 -10.87
C GLY A 40 -13.38 2.02 -12.00
N LEU A 41 -14.71 2.07 -11.80
CA LEU A 41 -15.70 2.47 -12.79
C LEU A 41 -16.23 3.90 -12.54
N THR A 42 -16.61 4.20 -11.30
CA THR A 42 -17.16 5.52 -10.94
C THR A 42 -16.13 6.42 -10.25
N ARG A 43 -14.97 5.87 -9.90
CA ARG A 43 -13.77 6.57 -9.48
C ARG A 43 -12.69 6.37 -10.55
N SER A 44 -12.23 7.44 -11.16
CA SER A 44 -11.27 7.35 -12.27
C SER A 44 -9.84 7.66 -11.83
N VAL A 45 -8.87 7.26 -12.64
CA VAL A 45 -7.45 7.56 -12.41
C VAL A 45 -7.19 9.07 -12.52
N GLU A 46 -7.96 9.80 -13.35
CA GLU A 46 -7.91 11.26 -13.43
C GLU A 46 -8.42 11.93 -12.15
N ASN A 47 -9.51 11.41 -11.55
CA ASN A 47 -9.98 11.89 -10.26
C ASN A 47 -8.93 11.64 -9.16
N LEU A 48 -8.30 10.46 -9.18
CA LEU A 48 -7.20 10.14 -8.28
C LEU A 48 -6.02 11.11 -8.45
N TYR A 49 -5.63 11.39 -9.69
CA TYR A 49 -4.56 12.34 -9.98
C TYR A 49 -4.89 13.75 -9.45
N ALA A 50 -6.11 14.24 -9.70
CA ALA A 50 -6.55 15.55 -9.21
C ALA A 50 -6.49 15.63 -7.68
N LYS A 51 -6.91 14.57 -6.97
CA LYS A 51 -6.84 14.53 -5.50
C LYS A 51 -5.39 14.47 -4.98
N VAL A 52 -4.52 13.73 -5.64
CA VAL A 52 -3.07 13.70 -5.32
C VAL A 52 -2.44 15.07 -5.48
N GLN A 53 -2.75 15.79 -6.55
CA GLN A 53 -2.26 17.16 -6.74
C GLN A 53 -2.80 18.12 -5.68
N ALA A 54 -4.08 18.01 -5.33
CA ALA A 54 -4.66 18.81 -4.26
C ALA A 54 -3.94 18.59 -2.91
N LEU A 55 -3.63 17.35 -2.55
CA LEU A 55 -2.85 17.04 -1.34
C LEU A 55 -1.43 17.62 -1.39
N CYS A 56 -0.78 17.63 -2.56
CA CYS A 56 0.51 18.30 -2.73
C CYS A 56 0.41 19.82 -2.53
N GLU A 57 -0.64 20.46 -3.04
CA GLU A 57 -0.89 21.89 -2.83
C GLU A 57 -1.22 22.20 -1.37
N GLU A 58 -1.82 21.27 -0.64
CA GLU A 58 -2.07 21.34 0.80
C GLU A 58 -0.80 21.11 1.66
N GLY A 59 0.34 20.78 1.06
CA GLY A 59 1.62 20.66 1.74
C GLY A 59 1.95 19.24 2.26
N VAL A 60 1.37 18.22 1.66
CA VAL A 60 1.71 16.81 1.94
C VAL A 60 2.32 16.16 0.70
N SER A 61 3.33 15.32 0.87
CA SER A 61 3.87 14.55 -0.24
C SER A 61 2.88 13.49 -0.68
N ALA A 62 2.41 13.58 -1.93
CA ALA A 62 1.47 12.61 -2.47
C ALA A 62 1.93 12.07 -3.82
N TYR A 63 1.81 10.75 -3.96
CA TYR A 63 2.06 9.96 -5.16
C TYR A 63 0.85 9.10 -5.47
N MET A 64 0.87 8.36 -6.58
CA MET A 64 -0.24 7.46 -6.92
C MET A 64 0.22 6.23 -7.71
N LEU A 65 -0.68 5.26 -7.77
CA LEU A 65 -0.63 4.15 -8.71
C LEU A 65 -1.72 4.33 -9.77
N THR A 66 -1.40 4.07 -11.02
CA THR A 66 -2.44 3.89 -12.05
C THR A 66 -3.11 2.53 -11.88
N GLY A 67 -4.21 2.27 -12.58
CA GLY A 67 -4.95 1.02 -12.44
C GLY A 67 -5.95 1.02 -11.28
N ALA A 68 -6.58 -0.13 -11.09
CA ALA A 68 -7.55 -0.44 -10.05
C ALA A 68 -7.51 -1.96 -9.79
N TYR A 69 -8.61 -2.58 -9.32
CA TYR A 69 -8.69 -4.04 -9.21
C TYR A 69 -8.72 -4.73 -10.58
N GLY A 70 -9.36 -4.10 -11.56
CA GLY A 70 -9.64 -4.70 -12.86
C GLY A 70 -8.44 -4.78 -13.81
N TYR A 71 -8.57 -5.66 -14.79
CA TYR A 71 -7.66 -5.79 -15.92
C TYR A 71 -8.48 -5.92 -17.22
N PRO A 72 -8.12 -5.22 -18.33
CA PRO A 72 -7.02 -4.25 -18.44
C PRO A 72 -7.11 -3.08 -17.46
N SER A 73 -5.96 -2.60 -16.98
CA SER A 73 -5.91 -1.53 -15.98
C SER A 73 -6.44 -0.21 -16.52
N PRO A 74 -7.36 0.50 -15.81
CA PRO A 74 -7.72 1.87 -16.18
C PRO A 74 -6.51 2.81 -16.04
N THR A 75 -6.38 3.76 -16.96
CA THR A 75 -5.23 4.66 -17.10
C THR A 75 -5.66 6.05 -17.53
N ILE A 76 -4.80 7.05 -17.34
CA ILE A 76 -5.01 8.42 -17.83
C ILE A 76 -4.71 8.52 -19.34
N THR A 77 -3.62 7.88 -19.78
CA THR A 77 -3.07 8.05 -21.14
C THR A 77 -3.42 6.92 -22.10
N GLY A 78 -4.19 5.93 -21.64
CA GLY A 78 -4.56 4.74 -22.42
C GLY A 78 -3.65 3.52 -22.21
N GLU A 79 -2.47 3.69 -21.63
CA GLU A 79 -1.51 2.61 -21.36
C GLU A 79 -0.77 2.81 -20.02
N VAL A 80 -0.52 1.72 -19.30
CA VAL A 80 0.15 1.75 -17.98
C VAL A 80 1.56 2.32 -18.05
N ASP A 81 2.34 1.90 -19.04
CA ASP A 81 3.71 2.37 -19.25
C ASP A 81 3.76 3.87 -19.59
N ARG A 82 2.78 4.38 -20.33
CA ARG A 82 2.68 5.81 -20.62
C ARG A 82 2.29 6.62 -19.39
N ASP A 83 1.41 6.12 -18.53
CA ASP A 83 1.08 6.78 -17.27
C ASP A 83 2.33 6.89 -16.38
N ILE A 84 3.07 5.80 -16.21
CA ILE A 84 4.30 5.79 -15.42
C ILE A 84 5.35 6.73 -16.03
N MET A 85 5.49 6.72 -17.35
CA MET A 85 6.51 7.51 -18.04
C MET A 85 6.24 9.01 -17.99
N PHE A 86 4.98 9.43 -18.23
CA PHE A 86 4.65 10.84 -18.50
C PHE A 86 3.90 11.55 -17.37
N VAL A 87 3.34 10.81 -16.39
CA VAL A 87 2.67 11.41 -15.22
C VAL A 87 3.62 11.33 -14.03
N GLU A 88 4.13 12.46 -13.58
CA GLU A 88 5.18 12.56 -12.56
C GLU A 88 4.85 11.76 -11.28
N LYS A 89 3.63 11.86 -10.81
CA LYS A 89 3.18 11.26 -9.54
C LYS A 89 2.90 9.76 -9.60
N VAL A 90 2.88 9.15 -10.80
CA VAL A 90 2.61 7.72 -10.97
C VAL A 90 3.89 6.91 -10.75
N LEU A 91 3.91 6.08 -9.71
CA LEU A 91 5.05 5.24 -9.33
C LEU A 91 4.96 3.80 -9.86
N GLY A 92 3.79 3.36 -10.25
CA GLY A 92 3.54 1.98 -10.69
C GLY A 92 2.05 1.75 -10.96
N VAL A 93 1.64 0.50 -10.92
CA VAL A 93 0.26 0.08 -11.21
C VAL A 93 -0.35 -0.72 -10.07
N LYS A 94 -1.65 -0.55 -9.84
CA LYS A 94 -2.48 -1.37 -8.94
C LYS A 94 -3.24 -2.42 -9.73
N LEU A 95 -3.28 -3.63 -9.17
CA LEU A 95 -4.07 -4.76 -9.66
C LEU A 95 -4.58 -5.56 -8.46
N ALA A 96 -5.67 -6.33 -8.61
CA ALA A 96 -6.09 -7.34 -7.64
C ALA A 96 -5.90 -8.75 -8.23
N ILE A 97 -5.43 -9.67 -7.41
CA ILE A 97 -5.31 -11.09 -7.74
C ILE A 97 -5.86 -11.96 -6.61
N SER A 98 -6.21 -13.19 -6.95
CA SER A 98 -6.75 -14.16 -5.99
C SER A 98 -7.93 -13.61 -5.18
N ASP A 99 -8.79 -12.82 -5.84
CA ASP A 99 -9.95 -12.13 -5.27
C ASP A 99 -11.21 -12.38 -6.13
N HIS A 100 -12.34 -12.64 -5.48
CA HIS A 100 -13.61 -12.89 -6.18
C HIS A 100 -14.14 -11.67 -6.94
N ARG A 101 -13.64 -10.46 -6.62
CA ARG A 101 -13.99 -9.18 -7.27
C ARG A 101 -13.03 -8.79 -8.40
N ALA A 102 -12.01 -9.60 -8.65
CA ALA A 102 -10.99 -9.33 -9.66
C ALA A 102 -11.09 -10.32 -10.82
N PRO A 103 -10.61 -9.97 -12.03
CA PRO A 103 -10.65 -10.83 -13.19
C PRO A 103 -9.69 -12.03 -13.12
N ASN A 104 -8.84 -12.16 -12.08
CA ASN A 104 -7.84 -13.21 -11.93
C ASN A 104 -7.03 -13.40 -13.22
N VAL A 105 -6.18 -12.41 -13.50
CA VAL A 105 -5.32 -12.38 -14.70
C VAL A 105 -4.54 -13.67 -14.88
N THR A 106 -4.32 -14.04 -16.12
CA THR A 106 -3.41 -15.16 -16.48
C THR A 106 -1.98 -14.76 -16.14
N GLU A 107 -1.14 -15.76 -15.93
CA GLU A 107 0.30 -15.58 -15.72
C GLU A 107 0.94 -14.72 -16.81
N SER A 108 0.60 -15.00 -18.11
CA SER A 108 1.11 -14.22 -19.23
C SER A 108 0.72 -12.74 -19.19
N GLU A 109 -0.50 -12.43 -18.77
CA GLU A 109 -0.98 -11.05 -18.58
C GLU A 109 -0.24 -10.38 -17.43
N LEU A 110 0.00 -11.09 -16.32
CA LEU A 110 0.75 -10.57 -15.19
C LEU A 110 2.22 -10.28 -15.57
N ILE A 111 2.86 -11.18 -16.33
CA ILE A 111 4.22 -10.96 -16.86
C ILE A 111 4.26 -9.75 -17.80
N GLN A 112 3.30 -9.61 -18.72
CA GLN A 112 3.24 -8.48 -19.64
C GLN A 112 3.06 -7.16 -18.88
N LEU A 113 2.14 -7.11 -17.90
CA LEU A 113 1.92 -5.94 -17.08
C LEU A 113 3.19 -5.56 -16.30
N ALA A 114 3.82 -6.52 -15.66
CA ALA A 114 5.05 -6.30 -14.88
C ALA A 114 6.22 -5.85 -15.77
N SER A 115 6.34 -6.40 -16.98
CA SER A 115 7.36 -6.00 -17.95
C SER A 115 7.19 -4.56 -18.42
N LYS A 116 5.97 -4.16 -18.81
CA LYS A 116 5.64 -2.78 -19.19
C LYS A 116 5.93 -1.81 -18.05
N THR A 117 5.44 -2.14 -16.86
CA THR A 117 5.60 -1.33 -15.63
C THR A 117 7.08 -1.14 -15.28
N ARG A 118 7.87 -2.21 -15.29
CA ARG A 118 9.30 -2.16 -15.04
C ARG A 118 10.04 -1.31 -16.08
N THR A 119 9.77 -1.53 -17.37
CA THR A 119 10.44 -0.81 -18.43
C THR A 119 10.19 0.70 -18.33
N ALA A 120 8.93 1.10 -18.09
CA ALA A 120 8.58 2.51 -17.90
C ALA A 120 9.26 3.09 -16.65
N GLY A 121 9.32 2.36 -15.54
CA GLY A 121 10.04 2.76 -14.33
C GLY A 121 11.54 3.01 -14.62
N MET A 122 12.21 2.05 -15.26
CA MET A 122 13.62 2.20 -15.62
C MET A 122 13.91 3.42 -16.51
N LEU A 123 13.02 3.71 -17.47
CA LEU A 123 13.18 4.83 -18.41
C LEU A 123 12.86 6.18 -17.76
N SER A 124 11.98 6.21 -16.76
CA SER A 124 11.56 7.45 -16.10
C SER A 124 12.28 7.71 -14.75
N GLY A 125 13.14 6.80 -14.29
CA GLY A 125 13.79 6.89 -12.98
C GLY A 125 12.83 6.72 -11.80
N LYS A 126 11.81 5.87 -11.98
CA LYS A 126 10.79 5.56 -10.98
C LYS A 126 10.82 4.07 -10.60
N PRO A 127 10.24 3.66 -9.47
CA PRO A 127 10.28 2.25 -9.02
C PRO A 127 9.65 1.28 -10.02
N GLY A 128 8.58 1.69 -10.72
CA GLY A 128 7.92 0.85 -11.72
C GLY A 128 7.40 -0.45 -11.12
N ILE A 129 6.59 -0.37 -10.05
CA ILE A 129 6.11 -1.49 -9.25
C ILE A 129 4.68 -1.90 -9.58
N VAL A 130 4.38 -3.19 -9.40
CA VAL A 130 3.03 -3.75 -9.47
C VAL A 130 2.55 -4.05 -8.07
N VAL A 131 1.66 -3.22 -7.55
CA VAL A 131 1.04 -3.41 -6.24
C VAL A 131 -0.18 -4.32 -6.40
N LEU A 132 -0.14 -5.47 -5.74
CA LEU A 132 -1.13 -6.51 -5.84
C LEU A 132 -2.01 -6.55 -4.59
N HIS A 133 -3.28 -6.18 -4.73
CA HIS A 133 -4.27 -6.52 -3.70
C HIS A 133 -4.44 -8.03 -3.66
N MET A 134 -4.18 -8.62 -2.50
CA MET A 134 -4.37 -10.05 -2.28
C MET A 134 -5.78 -10.30 -1.73
N GLY A 135 -6.56 -11.10 -2.45
CA GLY A 135 -7.87 -11.55 -1.97
C GLY A 135 -7.80 -12.80 -1.09
N ASP A 136 -8.95 -13.43 -0.90
CA ASP A 136 -9.13 -14.58 0.00
C ASP A 136 -9.10 -15.94 -0.74
N ALA A 137 -8.93 -15.95 -2.07
CA ALA A 137 -8.89 -17.20 -2.83
C ALA A 137 -7.65 -18.04 -2.49
N ASP A 138 -7.81 -19.35 -2.56
CA ASP A 138 -6.77 -20.32 -2.23
C ASP A 138 -5.52 -20.23 -3.11
N ALA A 139 -5.65 -19.64 -4.31
CA ALA A 139 -4.51 -19.40 -5.20
C ALA A 139 -3.40 -18.56 -4.57
N GLY A 140 -3.73 -17.67 -3.62
CA GLY A 140 -2.74 -16.89 -2.88
C GLY A 140 -1.73 -16.19 -3.78
N LEU A 141 -0.44 -16.37 -3.51
CA LEU A 141 0.67 -15.82 -4.29
C LEU A 141 1.11 -16.73 -5.45
N SER A 142 0.44 -17.87 -5.72
CA SER A 142 0.80 -18.76 -6.84
C SER A 142 0.98 -18.03 -8.17
N PRO A 143 0.10 -17.07 -8.58
CA PRO A 143 0.30 -16.35 -9.84
C PRO A 143 1.62 -15.55 -9.90
N VAL A 144 2.09 -15.03 -8.74
CA VAL A 144 3.38 -14.33 -8.65
C VAL A 144 4.54 -15.30 -8.78
N PHE A 145 4.50 -16.43 -8.07
CA PHE A 145 5.54 -17.44 -8.15
C PHE A 145 5.66 -18.04 -9.55
N GLU A 146 4.54 -18.34 -10.20
CA GLU A 146 4.51 -18.82 -11.58
C GLU A 146 5.09 -17.79 -12.57
N ALA A 147 4.74 -16.49 -12.40
CA ALA A 147 5.31 -15.43 -13.23
C ALA A 147 6.83 -15.31 -13.05
N LEU A 148 7.33 -15.46 -11.83
CA LEU A 148 8.75 -15.43 -11.52
C LEU A 148 9.50 -16.65 -12.10
N GLU A 149 8.90 -17.83 -12.10
CA GLU A 149 9.50 -19.05 -12.69
C GLU A 149 9.61 -18.98 -14.21
N LYS A 150 8.64 -18.33 -14.87
CA LYS A 150 8.52 -18.31 -16.34
C LYS A 150 9.05 -17.03 -16.98
N SER A 151 9.59 -16.10 -16.19
CA SER A 151 10.11 -14.83 -16.72
C SER A 151 11.40 -14.38 -16.04
N MET A 152 12.01 -13.34 -16.60
CA MET A 152 13.19 -12.66 -16.03
C MET A 152 12.79 -11.40 -15.25
N ILE A 153 11.51 -11.23 -14.91
CA ILE A 153 11.03 -10.11 -14.11
C ILE A 153 11.66 -10.18 -12.72
N PRO A 154 12.34 -9.12 -12.24
CA PRO A 154 12.87 -9.12 -10.88
C PRO A 154 11.75 -9.21 -9.84
N ILE A 155 11.95 -10.05 -8.85
CA ILE A 155 10.98 -10.28 -7.76
C ILE A 155 10.51 -8.99 -7.07
N LYS A 156 11.39 -8.00 -6.94
CA LYS A 156 11.07 -6.71 -6.32
C LYS A 156 10.02 -5.88 -7.08
N ILE A 157 9.65 -6.22 -8.32
CA ILE A 157 8.59 -5.51 -9.06
C ILE A 157 7.23 -5.79 -8.43
N PHE A 158 7.01 -6.98 -7.90
CA PHE A 158 5.76 -7.37 -7.27
C PHE A 158 5.71 -6.91 -5.81
N ARG A 159 4.61 -6.28 -5.44
CA ARG A 159 4.32 -5.73 -4.10
C ARG A 159 2.96 -6.24 -3.63
N PRO A 160 2.85 -7.49 -3.16
CA PRO A 160 1.61 -7.97 -2.59
C PRO A 160 1.31 -7.24 -1.29
N THR A 161 0.07 -6.71 -1.18
CA THR A 161 -0.47 -6.09 0.04
C THR A 161 -1.58 -6.95 0.63
N HIS A 162 -1.90 -6.75 1.90
CA HIS A 162 -2.86 -7.56 2.68
C HIS A 162 -2.37 -9.00 2.92
N VAL A 163 -1.06 -9.20 2.94
CA VAL A 163 -0.48 -10.56 3.08
C VAL A 163 -0.83 -11.18 4.44
N ASN A 164 -1.06 -10.34 5.44
CA ASN A 164 -1.50 -10.78 6.77
C ASN A 164 -3.02 -11.01 6.90
N ARG A 165 -3.75 -11.16 5.79
CA ARG A 165 -5.19 -11.44 5.77
C ARG A 165 -5.52 -12.81 6.35
N ARG A 166 -4.71 -13.83 6.05
CA ARG A 166 -4.85 -15.20 6.55
C ARG A 166 -3.49 -15.89 6.66
N LYS A 167 -3.41 -16.89 7.54
CA LYS A 167 -2.15 -17.58 7.86
C LYS A 167 -1.45 -18.16 6.63
N GLY A 168 -2.16 -18.86 5.75
CA GLY A 168 -1.56 -19.47 4.55
C GLY A 168 -0.93 -18.43 3.61
N LEU A 169 -1.60 -17.28 3.42
CA LEU A 169 -1.06 -16.20 2.60
C LEU A 169 0.17 -15.53 3.26
N LEU A 170 0.17 -15.40 4.58
CA LEU A 170 1.32 -14.89 5.32
C LEU A 170 2.54 -15.82 5.17
N GLU A 171 2.34 -17.12 5.25
CA GLU A 171 3.41 -18.12 5.02
C GLU A 171 3.98 -18.04 3.60
N GLU A 172 3.13 -17.86 2.58
CA GLU A 172 3.57 -17.60 1.20
C GLU A 172 4.33 -16.27 1.09
N GLY A 173 3.89 -15.24 1.82
CA GLY A 173 4.60 -13.96 1.93
C GLY A 173 5.99 -14.11 2.53
N TYR A 174 6.13 -14.92 3.55
CA TYR A 174 7.45 -15.25 4.14
C TYR A 174 8.36 -15.94 3.13
N GLN A 175 7.86 -16.89 2.33
CA GLN A 175 8.63 -17.50 1.24
C GLN A 175 9.06 -16.47 0.18
N LEU A 176 8.23 -15.45 -0.09
CA LEU A 176 8.59 -14.38 -1.01
C LEU A 176 9.72 -13.51 -0.44
N LEU A 177 9.70 -13.20 0.87
CA LEU A 177 10.78 -12.49 1.57
C LEU A 177 12.10 -13.25 1.53
N GLU A 178 12.09 -14.57 1.78
CA GLU A 178 13.28 -15.43 1.71
C GLU A 178 13.94 -15.41 0.32
N LYS A 179 13.15 -15.16 -0.74
CA LYS A 179 13.64 -14.98 -2.11
C LYS A 179 14.06 -13.55 -2.44
N GLY A 180 14.02 -12.63 -1.46
CA GLY A 180 14.35 -11.21 -1.62
C GLY A 180 13.23 -10.34 -2.22
N GLY A 181 11.98 -10.82 -2.19
CA GLY A 181 10.80 -10.05 -2.56
C GLY A 181 10.35 -9.08 -1.46
N TYR A 182 9.27 -8.37 -1.71
CA TYR A 182 8.62 -7.46 -0.76
C TYR A 182 7.24 -7.96 -0.40
N ILE A 183 6.80 -7.69 0.81
CA ILE A 183 5.40 -7.82 1.23
C ILE A 183 4.93 -6.57 1.95
N ASP A 184 3.63 -6.32 1.92
CA ASP A 184 2.99 -5.27 2.69
C ASP A 184 1.93 -5.87 3.64
N LEU A 185 2.06 -5.51 4.90
CA LEU A 185 1.14 -5.89 5.97
C LEU A 185 0.16 -4.74 6.20
N THR A 186 -1.12 -5.07 6.32
CA THR A 186 -2.16 -4.06 6.45
C THR A 186 -2.69 -4.00 7.88
N CYS A 187 -2.75 -2.79 8.43
CA CYS A 187 -3.28 -2.55 9.76
C CYS A 187 -4.78 -2.87 9.83
N GLY A 188 -5.19 -3.56 10.89
CA GLY A 188 -6.61 -3.80 11.19
C GLY A 188 -7.33 -4.77 10.26
N ILE A 189 -6.63 -5.48 9.39
CA ILE A 189 -7.23 -6.46 8.46
C ILE A 189 -7.56 -7.79 9.17
N SER A 190 -6.82 -8.11 10.23
CA SER A 190 -7.02 -9.31 11.05
C SER A 190 -6.58 -9.01 12.48
N GLU A 191 -7.37 -9.45 13.45
CA GLU A 191 -6.99 -9.37 14.87
C GLU A 191 -5.88 -10.37 15.20
N ASP A 192 -5.88 -11.55 14.56
CA ASP A 192 -4.93 -12.63 14.82
C ASP A 192 -3.55 -12.37 14.17
N PHE A 193 -3.51 -11.57 13.10
CA PHE A 193 -2.31 -11.31 12.31
C PHE A 193 -2.03 -9.81 12.22
N CYS A 194 -1.89 -9.12 13.37
CA CYS A 194 -1.47 -7.72 13.40
C CYS A 194 -0.03 -7.58 12.82
N PRO A 195 0.29 -6.49 12.12
CA PRO A 195 1.59 -6.31 11.49
C PRO A 195 2.79 -6.51 12.42
N GLY A 196 2.75 -5.93 13.62
CA GLY A 196 3.83 -6.09 14.60
C GLY A 196 4.03 -7.55 15.03
N GLY A 197 2.94 -8.29 15.26
CA GLY A 197 2.99 -9.72 15.57
C GLY A 197 3.60 -10.55 14.44
N CYS A 198 3.21 -10.28 13.18
CA CYS A 198 3.77 -10.94 12.01
C CYS A 198 5.28 -10.67 11.86
N ILE A 199 5.72 -9.44 12.15
CA ILE A 199 7.15 -9.09 12.12
C ILE A 199 7.94 -9.84 13.20
N LEU A 200 7.42 -9.92 14.41
CA LEU A 200 8.06 -10.69 15.49
C LEU A 200 8.14 -12.18 15.14
N GLU A 201 7.06 -12.75 14.60
CA GLU A 201 7.04 -14.13 14.11
C GLU A 201 8.10 -14.36 13.01
N ALA A 202 8.21 -13.43 12.05
CA ALA A 202 9.23 -13.50 11.00
C ALA A 202 10.65 -13.50 11.59
N LYS A 203 10.93 -12.60 12.54
CA LYS A 203 12.21 -12.53 13.25
C LYS A 203 12.53 -13.82 14.01
N GLU A 204 11.55 -14.37 14.73
CA GLU A 204 11.70 -15.65 15.44
C GLU A 204 12.01 -16.82 14.51
N LYS A 205 11.44 -16.82 13.31
CA LYS A 205 11.69 -17.81 12.26
C LYS A 205 13.00 -17.56 11.48
N GLY A 206 13.69 -16.45 11.73
CA GLY A 206 14.90 -16.08 10.99
C GLY A 206 14.63 -15.62 9.55
N ILE A 207 13.41 -15.17 9.26
CA ILE A 207 13.00 -14.65 7.96
C ILE A 207 13.48 -13.20 7.84
N PRO A 208 14.05 -12.77 6.69
CA PRO A 208 14.45 -11.38 6.46
C PRO A 208 13.26 -10.43 6.58
N THR A 209 13.41 -9.31 7.30
CA THR A 209 12.33 -8.35 7.53
C THR A 209 12.55 -6.99 6.86
N GLU A 210 13.66 -6.81 6.15
CA GLU A 210 14.06 -5.54 5.53
C GLU A 210 13.13 -5.12 4.38
N HIS A 211 12.41 -6.07 3.80
CA HIS A 211 11.46 -5.85 2.72
C HIS A 211 9.99 -5.99 3.17
N ILE A 212 9.71 -5.87 4.46
CA ILE A 212 8.35 -5.76 4.99
C ILE A 212 7.98 -4.29 5.07
N THR A 213 6.83 -3.92 4.54
CA THR A 213 6.20 -2.61 4.74
C THR A 213 4.87 -2.75 5.46
N ILE A 214 4.43 -1.69 6.13
CA ILE A 214 3.12 -1.63 6.76
C ILE A 214 2.31 -0.50 6.13
N SER A 215 1.03 -0.78 5.83
CA SER A 215 0.10 0.22 5.31
C SER A 215 -1.22 0.26 6.08
N SER A 216 -1.90 1.40 6.05
CA SER A 216 -3.20 1.58 6.72
C SER A 216 -4.38 1.10 5.88
N ASP A 217 -4.23 0.99 4.57
CA ASP A 217 -5.36 0.90 3.63
C ASP A 217 -6.46 1.94 3.90
N GLY A 218 -6.04 3.12 4.39
CA GLY A 218 -6.96 4.17 4.86
C GLY A 218 -7.95 4.58 3.78
N HIS A 219 -9.21 4.81 4.18
CA HIS A 219 -10.38 5.01 3.32
C HIS A 219 -10.70 3.85 2.37
N GLY A 220 -9.97 2.73 2.45
CA GLY A 220 -10.36 1.48 1.83
C GLY A 220 -11.59 0.88 2.55
N SER A 221 -12.44 0.21 1.79
CA SER A 221 -13.54 -0.56 2.35
C SER A 221 -13.07 -1.97 2.73
N TRP A 222 -13.53 -2.45 3.85
CA TRP A 222 -13.50 -3.88 4.17
C TRP A 222 -14.93 -4.42 4.18
N SER A 223 -15.09 -5.66 3.78
CA SER A 223 -16.40 -6.28 3.59
C SER A 223 -16.37 -7.73 4.06
N ASN A 224 -17.40 -8.14 4.79
CA ASN A 224 -17.65 -9.52 5.15
C ASN A 224 -18.79 -10.07 4.30
N TYR A 225 -18.60 -11.26 3.75
CA TYR A 225 -19.58 -11.93 2.89
C TYR A 225 -20.03 -13.25 3.51
N ALA A 226 -21.28 -13.62 3.27
CA ALA A 226 -21.80 -14.94 3.57
C ALA A 226 -21.28 -15.97 2.55
N GLU A 227 -21.49 -17.26 2.84
CA GLU A 227 -21.08 -18.36 1.94
C GLU A 227 -21.73 -18.28 0.55
N ASP A 228 -22.92 -17.69 0.45
CA ASP A 228 -23.63 -17.47 -0.82
C ASP A 228 -23.15 -16.22 -1.59
N GLY A 229 -22.16 -15.51 -1.07
CA GLY A 229 -21.62 -14.27 -1.65
C GLY A 229 -22.41 -13.00 -1.33
N SER A 230 -23.45 -13.08 -0.50
CA SER A 230 -24.18 -11.88 -0.05
C SER A 230 -23.36 -11.06 0.94
N LEU A 231 -23.40 -9.73 0.80
CA LEU A 231 -22.71 -8.81 1.70
C LEU A 231 -23.39 -8.82 3.08
N LEU A 232 -22.62 -9.14 4.13
CA LEU A 232 -23.09 -9.11 5.53
C LEU A 232 -22.78 -7.77 6.20
N GLU A 233 -21.58 -7.28 6.01
CA GLU A 233 -21.08 -6.09 6.68
C GLU A 233 -20.08 -5.37 5.80
N ILE A 234 -20.03 -4.05 5.92
CA ILE A 234 -19.03 -3.20 5.28
C ILE A 234 -18.58 -2.12 6.25
N GLY A 235 -17.28 -1.82 6.24
CA GLY A 235 -16.68 -0.74 7.01
C GLY A 235 -15.60 -0.01 6.22
N VAL A 236 -14.95 0.92 6.89
CA VAL A 236 -13.91 1.79 6.31
C VAL A 236 -12.68 1.78 7.20
N SER A 237 -11.51 1.57 6.61
CA SER A 237 -10.24 1.63 7.30
C SER A 237 -9.86 3.09 7.62
N GLY A 238 -9.38 3.34 8.84
CA GLY A 238 -8.88 4.66 9.22
C GLY A 238 -7.44 4.87 8.74
N VAL A 239 -7.09 6.10 8.35
CA VAL A 239 -5.69 6.43 8.04
C VAL A 239 -4.80 6.43 9.28
N ASP A 240 -5.39 6.64 10.46
CA ASP A 240 -4.72 6.58 11.76
C ASP A 240 -4.34 5.16 12.23
N ALA A 241 -4.68 4.14 11.45
CA ALA A 241 -4.36 2.75 11.75
C ALA A 241 -2.84 2.51 11.86
N LEU A 242 -2.01 3.19 11.02
CA LEU A 242 -0.55 3.12 11.15
C LEU A 242 -0.05 3.67 12.49
N TYR A 243 -0.57 4.79 12.92
CA TYR A 243 -0.20 5.39 14.20
C TYR A 243 -0.63 4.51 15.39
N LYS A 244 -1.82 3.92 15.31
CA LYS A 244 -2.31 2.96 16.32
C LYS A 244 -1.43 1.70 16.37
N GLU A 245 -1.03 1.18 15.21
CA GLU A 245 -0.14 0.03 15.11
C GLU A 245 1.24 0.34 15.69
N LEU A 246 1.82 1.52 15.40
CA LEU A 246 3.08 1.96 16.02
C LEU A 246 2.99 1.95 17.55
N LYS A 247 1.93 2.52 18.11
CA LYS A 247 1.71 2.50 19.57
C LYS A 247 1.59 1.07 20.08
N TYR A 248 0.87 0.21 19.38
CA TYR A 248 0.72 -1.20 19.76
C TYR A 248 2.06 -1.95 19.73
N MET A 249 2.86 -1.77 18.66
CA MET A 249 4.18 -2.38 18.55
C MET A 249 5.10 -1.99 19.71
N VAL A 250 5.08 -0.72 20.11
CA VAL A 250 5.95 -0.22 21.17
C VAL A 250 5.39 -0.53 22.58
N GLN A 251 4.13 -0.19 22.83
CA GLN A 251 3.56 -0.22 24.19
C GLN A 251 3.07 -1.62 24.61
N VAL A 252 2.68 -2.45 23.65
CA VAL A 252 2.10 -3.78 23.93
C VAL A 252 3.07 -4.90 23.54
N LEU A 253 3.66 -4.85 22.35
CA LEU A 253 4.60 -5.87 21.90
C LEU A 253 6.03 -5.65 22.41
N GLY A 254 6.34 -4.49 23.01
CA GLY A 254 7.62 -4.21 23.63
C GLY A 254 8.77 -3.96 22.66
N MET A 255 8.48 -3.63 21.41
CA MET A 255 9.50 -3.20 20.44
C MET A 255 10.00 -1.80 20.83
N THR A 256 11.26 -1.50 20.56
CA THR A 256 11.73 -0.11 20.64
C THR A 256 11.17 0.71 19.47
N LEU A 257 11.16 2.03 19.60
CA LEU A 257 10.70 2.90 18.51
C LEU A 257 11.57 2.74 17.25
N GLU A 258 12.88 2.58 17.43
CA GLU A 258 13.84 2.35 16.37
C GLU A 258 13.63 1.02 15.64
N GLU A 259 13.10 0.00 16.34
CA GLU A 259 12.76 -1.29 15.74
C GLU A 259 11.42 -1.26 14.98
N ALA A 260 10.47 -0.44 15.42
CA ALA A 260 9.13 -0.38 14.84
C ALA A 260 9.03 0.58 13.63
N LEU A 261 9.64 1.75 13.71
CA LEU A 261 9.52 2.80 12.69
C LEU A 261 9.99 2.40 11.28
N PRO A 262 11.06 1.63 11.06
CA PRO A 262 11.55 1.31 9.73
C PRO A 262 10.46 0.78 8.79
N TYR A 263 9.56 -0.06 9.28
CA TYR A 263 8.48 -0.68 8.48
C TYR A 263 7.43 0.31 7.95
N MET A 264 7.37 1.51 8.52
CA MET A 264 6.43 2.59 8.15
C MET A 264 7.15 3.80 7.54
N THR A 265 8.48 3.80 7.51
CA THR A 265 9.30 4.96 7.10
C THR A 265 10.36 4.57 6.07
N CYS A 266 11.59 4.27 6.47
CA CYS A 266 12.70 4.06 5.56
C CYS A 266 12.54 2.84 4.64
N GLN A 267 11.95 1.74 5.10
CA GLN A 267 11.69 0.57 4.24
C GLN A 267 10.61 0.87 3.19
N VAL A 268 9.58 1.67 3.55
CA VAL A 268 8.58 2.16 2.58
C VAL A 268 9.27 3.08 1.56
N ALA A 269 10.09 4.02 2.02
CA ALA A 269 10.82 4.94 1.15
C ALA A 269 11.78 4.18 0.20
N GLU A 270 12.48 3.17 0.70
CA GLU A 270 13.34 2.29 -0.12
C GLU A 270 12.51 1.55 -1.18
N GLY A 271 11.40 0.96 -0.76
CA GLY A 271 10.50 0.23 -1.66
C GLY A 271 9.88 1.09 -2.77
N LEU A 272 9.88 2.41 -2.58
CA LEU A 272 9.35 3.42 -3.52
C LEU A 272 10.46 4.22 -4.25
N ASP A 273 11.74 3.85 -4.11
CA ASP A 273 12.90 4.59 -4.62
C ASP A 273 12.94 6.06 -4.14
N LEU A 274 12.45 6.32 -2.92
CA LEU A 274 12.43 7.63 -2.27
C LEU A 274 13.43 7.75 -1.10
N LEU A 275 14.21 6.70 -0.83
CA LEU A 275 15.19 6.73 0.26
C LEU A 275 16.23 7.84 0.04
N GLY A 276 16.52 8.59 1.10
CA GLY A 276 17.36 9.80 1.02
C GLY A 276 16.58 11.09 0.79
N ILE A 277 15.32 10.98 0.32
CA ILE A 277 14.37 12.12 0.26
C ILE A 277 13.33 11.98 1.37
N LYS A 278 12.85 10.76 1.59
CA LYS A 278 11.79 10.41 2.56
C LYS A 278 12.25 9.33 3.53
N GLY A 279 11.53 9.19 4.62
CA GLY A 279 11.65 8.08 5.57
C GLY A 279 12.84 8.15 6.53
N THR A 280 13.65 9.20 6.47
CA THR A 280 14.83 9.40 7.35
C THR A 280 14.98 10.85 7.76
N VAL A 281 15.57 11.07 8.93
CA VAL A 281 16.01 12.40 9.39
C VAL A 281 17.47 12.54 9.01
N ALA A 282 17.75 13.12 7.85
CA ALA A 282 19.09 13.29 7.31
C ALA A 282 19.23 14.63 6.59
N GLU A 283 20.46 15.12 6.45
CA GLU A 283 20.74 16.33 5.67
C GLU A 283 20.36 16.11 4.19
N GLY A 284 19.55 17.00 3.65
CA GLY A 284 19.04 16.94 2.28
C GLY A 284 17.71 16.18 2.12
N ALA A 285 17.23 15.48 3.15
CA ALA A 285 15.91 14.89 3.15
C ALA A 285 14.82 15.94 3.43
N ASP A 286 13.61 15.67 2.99
CA ASP A 286 12.45 16.50 3.31
C ASP A 286 12.19 16.49 4.83
N ALA A 287 11.86 17.65 5.37
CA ALA A 287 11.53 17.78 6.78
C ALA A 287 10.09 17.28 7.04
N ASP A 288 9.95 15.97 7.08
CA ASP A 288 8.75 15.23 7.42
C ASP A 288 8.95 14.66 8.83
N LEU A 289 8.42 15.33 9.85
CA LEU A 289 8.72 15.05 11.25
C LEU A 289 7.45 14.93 12.08
N LEU A 290 7.43 13.98 12.99
CA LEU A 290 6.41 13.84 14.02
C LEU A 290 7.07 14.00 15.38
N LEU A 291 6.55 14.88 16.21
CA LEU A 291 6.98 15.02 17.60
C LEU A 291 5.93 14.35 18.51
N PHE A 292 6.40 13.45 19.33
CA PHE A 292 5.57 12.72 20.29
C PHE A 292 5.96 13.06 21.72
N ASP A 293 5.00 13.00 22.63
CA ASP A 293 5.29 12.96 24.05
C ASP A 293 5.79 11.55 24.49
N GLN A 294 6.03 11.38 25.78
CA GLN A 294 6.53 10.10 26.32
C GLN A 294 5.54 8.94 26.19
N ASP A 295 4.24 9.23 26.06
CA ASP A 295 3.18 8.25 25.86
C ASP A 295 2.87 8.02 24.38
N LEU A 296 3.76 8.46 23.50
CA LEU A 296 3.57 8.44 22.04
C LEU A 296 2.28 9.15 21.60
N THR A 297 1.87 10.23 22.28
CA THR A 297 0.81 11.10 21.80
C THR A 297 1.41 12.10 20.81
N LEU A 298 0.82 12.20 19.62
CA LEU A 298 1.27 13.13 18.59
C LEU A 298 1.01 14.56 19.06
N ASP A 299 2.08 15.35 19.22
CA ASP A 299 2.04 16.76 19.61
C ASP A 299 2.15 17.68 18.39
N THR A 300 3.16 17.44 17.55
CA THR A 300 3.44 18.31 16.40
C THR A 300 3.65 17.47 15.15
N TYR A 301 3.06 17.93 14.06
CA TYR A 301 3.18 17.37 12.73
C TYR A 301 3.84 18.38 11.78
N VAL A 302 4.90 17.95 11.09
CA VAL A 302 5.60 18.75 10.07
C VAL A 302 5.67 17.93 8.79
N ALA A 303 5.20 18.48 7.69
CA ALA A 303 5.35 17.90 6.36
C ALA A 303 5.95 18.95 5.42
N LEU A 304 6.97 18.58 4.65
CA LEU A 304 7.68 19.47 3.73
C LEU A 304 8.12 20.81 4.38
N SER A 305 8.54 20.77 5.65
CA SER A 305 8.87 21.95 6.49
C SER A 305 7.67 22.83 6.86
N LEU A 306 6.44 22.43 6.54
CA LEU A 306 5.22 23.11 6.95
C LEU A 306 4.68 22.50 8.25
N ILE A 307 4.40 23.35 9.24
CA ILE A 307 3.78 22.93 10.51
C ILE A 307 2.26 23.02 10.34
N HIS A 308 1.60 21.89 10.51
CA HIS A 308 0.14 21.81 10.53
C HIS A 308 -0.33 21.71 11.98
N ILE A 309 -1.20 22.61 12.41
CA ILE A 309 -1.70 22.76 13.79
C ILE A 309 -3.17 22.33 13.85
#